data_a444391ad127632f25ca61d1492f0c1a
#
_entry.id   a444391ad127632f25ca61d1492f0c1a
#
_cell.length_a   1.000
_cell.length_b   1.000
_cell.length_c   1.000
_cell.angle_alpha   90.00
_cell.angle_beta   90.00
_cell.angle_gamma   90.00
#
_symmetry.space_group_name_H-M   'P 1'
#
loop_
_entity.id
_entity.type
_entity.pdbx_description
1 polymer ?
#
loop_
_entity_poly.entity_id
_entity_poly.type
_entity_poly.pdbx_seq_one_letter_code
_entity_poly.pdbx_strand_id
1 'polypeptide(L)'
;MTPARAFALDSSQERLLAEVRTLARETLAPLAMQGPPGRVNRKLVRALGEHGLLARLLPPGAASAMELCLLREALAMESTGAETALALQGLGGHPIATAGTEAARRRWLPALVAGEAVAAFALSEPAAGSDAAGLRLRAEPDGDGWRLSGTKTWISNAPDADVYTLFARTTPDARSRGITAFAVPGDAAGLGGAPIELLAPHPIGRLELDGVRVGPDQVLGEVDQGFGLAMRTLDRFRPSVGAFAVGMAQAALDAAVAHAAGREAFGRPLAEFQAVAHALAEMATRTEAARLLVYAAASRYDADPAGPGVTRAAAIAKLYATEAAQAVVDQAVQVHGASALERGHLLEHLYREVRAPRIYEGTSEIQRSVIARELLGRRGPG
;
A
#
# COMPACT_ATOMS: atom_id res chain seq x y z
N MET A 1 25.68 4.36 -23.61
CA MET A 1 24.60 3.66 -22.91
C MET A 1 23.61 3.14 -23.93
N THR A 2 23.44 1.85 -24.04
CA THR A 2 22.48 1.25 -24.95
C THR A 2 21.06 1.48 -24.37
N PRO A 3 20.12 2.07 -25.10
CA PRO A 3 18.78 2.43 -24.57
C PRO A 3 18.00 1.25 -23.95
N ALA A 4 18.31 0.04 -24.34
CA ALA A 4 17.62 -1.17 -23.89
C ALA A 4 17.85 -1.55 -22.39
N ARG A 5 18.80 -0.95 -21.69
CA ARG A 5 19.07 -1.20 -20.27
C ARG A 5 18.43 -0.19 -19.30
N ALA A 6 17.79 0.85 -19.80
CA ALA A 6 17.28 1.94 -18.95
C ALA A 6 16.17 1.51 -17.98
N PHE A 7 15.53 0.35 -18.20
CA PHE A 7 14.40 -0.15 -17.40
C PHE A 7 14.50 -1.64 -17.04
N ALA A 8 15.61 -2.30 -17.38
CA ALA A 8 15.86 -3.68 -16.98
C ALA A 8 16.31 -3.71 -15.51
N LEU A 9 15.81 -4.68 -14.76
CA LEU A 9 16.33 -4.99 -13.43
C LEU A 9 17.80 -5.42 -13.54
N ASP A 10 18.60 -5.05 -12.56
CA ASP A 10 19.93 -5.64 -12.39
C ASP A 10 19.84 -7.03 -11.77
N SER A 11 20.95 -7.79 -11.82
CA SER A 11 20.97 -9.17 -11.33
C SER A 11 20.68 -9.30 -9.83
N SER A 12 20.88 -8.25 -9.02
CA SER A 12 20.54 -8.25 -7.59
C SER A 12 19.05 -8.08 -7.37
N GLN A 13 18.41 -7.23 -8.16
CA GLN A 13 16.98 -6.99 -8.17
C GLN A 13 16.21 -8.21 -8.67
N GLU A 14 16.69 -8.86 -9.75
CA GLU A 14 16.12 -10.12 -10.26
C GLU A 14 16.19 -11.24 -9.21
N ARG A 15 17.33 -11.39 -8.55
CA ARG A 15 17.47 -12.36 -7.44
C ARG A 15 16.54 -12.06 -6.28
N LEU A 16 16.45 -10.79 -5.84
CA LEU A 16 15.55 -10.39 -4.76
C LEU A 16 14.09 -10.76 -5.09
N LEU A 17 13.64 -10.44 -6.30
CA LEU A 17 12.29 -10.76 -6.74
C LEU A 17 12.04 -12.28 -6.72
N ALA A 18 12.98 -13.08 -7.22
CA ALA A 18 12.87 -14.54 -7.23
C ALA A 18 12.88 -15.15 -5.82
N GLU A 19 13.78 -14.69 -4.94
CA GLU A 19 13.90 -15.16 -3.55
C GLU A 19 12.64 -14.84 -2.75
N VAL A 20 12.16 -13.59 -2.84
CA VAL A 20 10.94 -13.17 -2.13
C VAL A 20 9.70 -13.88 -2.65
N ARG A 21 9.63 -14.15 -3.95
CA ARG A 21 8.56 -14.93 -4.56
C ARG A 21 8.54 -16.37 -4.04
N THR A 22 9.70 -17.01 -3.94
CA THR A 22 9.84 -18.35 -3.36
C THR A 22 9.42 -18.37 -1.89
N LEU A 23 9.93 -17.44 -1.09
CA LEU A 23 9.55 -17.29 0.32
C LEU A 23 8.04 -17.06 0.48
N ALA A 24 7.46 -16.21 -0.38
CA ALA A 24 6.03 -15.93 -0.37
C ALA A 24 5.21 -17.20 -0.60
N ARG A 25 5.57 -18.00 -1.60
CA ARG A 25 4.87 -19.23 -1.95
C ARG A 25 5.00 -20.30 -0.87
N GLU A 26 6.22 -20.54 -0.38
CA GLU A 26 6.52 -21.69 0.47
C GLU A 26 6.18 -21.44 1.94
N THR A 27 6.27 -20.19 2.40
CA THR A 27 6.15 -19.85 3.83
C THR A 27 5.03 -18.87 4.12
N LEU A 28 5.00 -17.71 3.42
CA LEU A 28 4.11 -16.63 3.83
C LEU A 28 2.65 -16.83 3.38
N ALA A 29 2.41 -17.41 2.19
CA ALA A 29 1.06 -17.68 1.72
C ALA A 29 0.32 -18.69 2.61
N PRO A 30 0.91 -19.83 3.03
CA PRO A 30 0.30 -20.71 4.01
C PRO A 30 -0.02 -20.03 5.35
N LEU A 31 0.86 -19.15 5.84
CA LEU A 31 0.61 -18.38 7.07
C LEU A 31 -0.50 -17.34 6.88
N ALA A 32 -0.56 -16.67 5.73
CA ALA A 32 -1.62 -15.71 5.42
C ALA A 32 -3.01 -16.35 5.45
N MET A 33 -3.14 -17.59 4.95
CA MET A 33 -4.40 -18.34 4.93
C MET A 33 -4.88 -18.78 6.33
N GLN A 34 -3.99 -18.85 7.32
CA GLN A 34 -4.32 -19.24 8.70
C GLN A 34 -4.75 -18.06 9.57
N GLY A 35 -4.67 -16.83 9.07
CA GLY A 35 -5.04 -15.63 9.82
C GLY A 35 -6.55 -15.46 9.98
N PRO A 36 -7.00 -14.72 11.00
CA PRO A 36 -8.39 -14.39 11.16
C PRO A 36 -8.84 -13.42 10.04
N PRO A 37 -9.97 -13.72 9.34
CA PRO A 37 -10.45 -12.85 8.28
C PRO A 37 -10.71 -11.43 8.78
N GLY A 38 -10.25 -10.42 8.03
CA GLY A 38 -10.48 -9.01 8.37
C GLY A 38 -9.76 -8.49 9.62
N ARG A 39 -8.84 -9.26 10.20
CA ARG A 39 -8.05 -8.89 11.38
C ARG A 39 -6.55 -9.03 11.09
N VAL A 40 -5.75 -8.39 11.93
CA VAL A 40 -4.28 -8.49 11.83
C VAL A 40 -3.81 -9.93 12.07
N ASN A 41 -3.08 -10.47 11.12
CA ASN A 41 -2.41 -11.76 11.26
C ASN A 41 -1.01 -11.54 11.88
N ARG A 42 -0.92 -11.52 13.20
CA ARG A 42 0.34 -11.26 13.92
C ARG A 42 1.42 -12.32 13.65
N LYS A 43 1.04 -13.58 13.36
CA LYS A 43 2.01 -14.62 12.99
C LYS A 43 2.67 -14.31 11.66
N LEU A 44 1.90 -13.82 10.70
CA LEU A 44 2.41 -13.42 9.40
C LEU A 44 3.32 -12.19 9.51
N VAL A 45 2.93 -11.17 10.30
CA VAL A 45 3.77 -9.99 10.53
C VAL A 45 5.10 -10.38 11.18
N ARG A 46 5.08 -11.28 12.17
CA ARG A 46 6.30 -11.80 12.79
C ARG A 46 7.19 -12.54 11.79
N ALA A 47 6.63 -13.41 10.96
CA ALA A 47 7.37 -14.11 9.91
C ALA A 47 8.04 -13.15 8.91
N LEU A 48 7.35 -12.06 8.53
CA LEU A 48 7.96 -11.01 7.70
C LEU A 48 9.19 -10.37 8.38
N GLY A 49 9.16 -10.18 9.70
CA GLY A 49 10.29 -9.71 10.51
C GLY A 49 11.43 -10.74 10.56
N GLU A 50 11.13 -12.00 10.90
CA GLU A 50 12.09 -13.10 11.01
C GLU A 50 12.84 -13.35 9.69
N HIS A 51 12.16 -13.18 8.55
CA HIS A 51 12.79 -13.27 7.23
C HIS A 51 13.44 -11.95 6.75
N GLY A 52 13.52 -10.93 7.61
CA GLY A 52 14.23 -9.67 7.33
C GLY A 52 13.52 -8.72 6.35
N LEU A 53 12.29 -9.01 5.93
CA LEU A 53 11.57 -8.16 4.96
C LEU A 53 11.18 -6.81 5.58
N LEU A 54 10.82 -6.79 6.88
CA LEU A 54 10.50 -5.53 7.57
C LEU A 54 11.74 -4.67 7.81
N ALA A 55 12.90 -5.28 8.04
CA ALA A 55 14.17 -4.57 8.14
C ALA A 55 14.57 -3.84 6.85
N ARG A 56 14.20 -4.41 5.68
CA ARG A 56 14.38 -3.76 4.37
C ARG A 56 13.42 -2.58 4.17
N LEU A 57 12.25 -2.65 4.80
CA LEU A 57 11.21 -1.65 4.66
C LEU A 57 11.41 -0.43 5.56
N LEU A 58 11.92 -0.67 6.77
CA LEU A 58 12.13 0.31 7.84
C LEU A 58 13.60 0.39 8.28
N PRO A 59 14.57 0.54 7.36
CA PRO A 59 15.96 0.61 7.74
C PRO A 59 16.27 1.91 8.46
N PRO A 60 17.38 1.98 9.23
CA PRO A 60 17.98 3.24 9.62
C PRO A 60 18.46 3.97 8.34
N GLY A 61 17.67 4.90 7.85
CA GLY A 61 17.86 5.58 6.57
C GLY A 61 16.67 5.38 5.63
N ALA A 62 16.76 5.94 4.41
CA ALA A 62 15.71 5.81 3.42
C ALA A 62 15.81 4.45 2.70
N ALA A 63 14.82 3.57 2.86
CA ALA A 63 14.72 2.39 2.02
C ALA A 63 14.41 2.80 0.58
N SER A 64 14.95 2.06 -0.41
CA SER A 64 14.71 2.30 -1.83
C SER A 64 13.22 2.10 -2.19
N ALA A 65 12.66 3.00 -2.97
CA ALA A 65 11.31 2.85 -3.51
C ALA A 65 11.25 1.70 -4.54
N MET A 66 12.35 1.48 -5.28
CA MET A 66 12.47 0.33 -6.19
C MET A 66 12.42 -0.98 -5.41
N GLU A 67 13.18 -1.12 -4.33
CA GLU A 67 13.16 -2.32 -3.50
C GLU A 67 11.77 -2.57 -2.92
N LEU A 68 11.09 -1.54 -2.42
CA LEU A 68 9.70 -1.63 -1.95
C LEU A 68 8.76 -2.14 -3.06
N CYS A 69 8.91 -1.66 -4.30
CA CYS A 69 8.10 -2.14 -5.43
C CYS A 69 8.37 -3.62 -5.73
N LEU A 70 9.64 -4.04 -5.75
CA LEU A 70 10.01 -5.44 -6.01
C LEU A 70 9.45 -6.38 -4.94
N LEU A 71 9.57 -6.01 -3.66
CA LEU A 71 9.00 -6.78 -2.54
C LEU A 71 7.49 -6.95 -2.69
N ARG A 72 6.78 -5.84 -2.95
CA ARG A 72 5.31 -5.85 -3.05
C ARG A 72 4.83 -6.60 -4.29
N GLU A 73 5.50 -6.47 -5.43
CA GLU A 73 5.17 -7.24 -6.64
C GLU A 73 5.36 -8.74 -6.41
N ALA A 74 6.54 -9.15 -5.89
CA ALA A 74 6.87 -10.55 -5.64
C ALA A 74 5.88 -11.21 -4.66
N LEU A 75 5.54 -10.52 -3.56
CA LEU A 75 4.56 -11.01 -2.59
C LEU A 75 3.17 -11.13 -3.20
N ALA A 76 2.72 -10.14 -3.96
CA ALA A 76 1.39 -10.10 -4.55
C ALA A 76 1.15 -11.18 -5.60
N MET A 77 2.19 -11.65 -6.27
CA MET A 77 2.12 -12.77 -7.21
C MET A 77 1.71 -14.08 -6.54
N GLU A 78 2.04 -14.25 -5.26
CA GLU A 78 1.83 -15.49 -4.53
C GLU A 78 0.82 -15.34 -3.38
N SER A 79 0.75 -14.16 -2.74
CA SER A 79 -0.13 -13.90 -1.60
C SER A 79 -0.41 -12.41 -1.40
N THR A 80 -1.62 -11.98 -1.73
CA THR A 80 -2.07 -10.60 -1.45
C THR A 80 -2.09 -10.30 0.06
N GLY A 81 -2.38 -11.29 0.91
CA GLY A 81 -2.36 -11.13 2.36
C GLY A 81 -0.95 -10.87 2.92
N ALA A 82 0.09 -11.54 2.39
CA ALA A 82 1.48 -11.29 2.80
C ALA A 82 1.96 -9.93 2.31
N GLU A 83 1.60 -9.55 1.10
CA GLU A 83 1.87 -8.22 0.54
C GLU A 83 1.25 -7.12 1.40
N THR A 84 -0.04 -7.25 1.70
CA THR A 84 -0.77 -6.29 2.52
C THR A 84 -0.16 -6.14 3.91
N ALA A 85 0.18 -7.24 4.59
CA ALA A 85 0.82 -7.20 5.90
C ALA A 85 2.16 -6.43 5.85
N LEU A 86 3.00 -6.67 4.84
CA LEU A 86 4.25 -5.91 4.63
C LEU A 86 3.96 -4.43 4.38
N ALA A 87 3.08 -4.12 3.43
CA ALA A 87 2.80 -2.76 3.00
C ALA A 87 2.29 -1.88 4.14
N LEU A 88 1.38 -2.41 4.97
CA LEU A 88 0.78 -1.68 6.08
C LEU A 88 1.79 -1.39 7.20
N GLN A 89 2.70 -2.34 7.49
CA GLN A 89 3.83 -2.11 8.41
C GLN A 89 4.70 -0.95 7.92
N GLY A 90 5.01 -0.93 6.63
CA GLY A 90 5.79 0.12 6.03
C GLY A 90 5.09 1.47 6.06
N LEU A 91 3.84 1.53 5.63
CA LEU A 91 3.07 2.77 5.58
C LEU A 91 2.91 3.40 6.97
N GLY A 92 2.60 2.57 7.98
CA GLY A 92 2.45 3.03 9.36
C GLY A 92 3.77 3.36 10.06
N GLY A 93 4.83 2.56 9.81
CA GLY A 93 6.13 2.71 10.45
C GLY A 93 7.04 3.76 9.82
N HIS A 94 6.90 4.04 8.52
CA HIS A 94 7.77 4.98 7.79
C HIS A 94 7.81 6.39 8.38
N PRO A 95 6.68 7.03 8.76
CA PRO A 95 6.73 8.34 9.40
C PRO A 95 7.45 8.32 10.76
N ILE A 96 7.33 7.23 11.53
CA ILE A 96 8.07 7.06 12.78
C ILE A 96 9.57 6.97 12.49
N ALA A 97 9.97 6.19 11.48
CA ALA A 97 11.37 6.03 11.10
C ALA A 97 12.02 7.33 10.61
N THR A 98 11.29 8.12 9.80
CA THR A 98 11.85 9.30 9.11
C THR A 98 11.68 10.61 9.88
N ALA A 99 10.62 10.74 10.66
CA ALA A 99 10.26 11.99 11.34
C ALA A 99 10.02 11.84 12.85
N GLY A 100 10.11 10.62 13.41
CA GLY A 100 9.95 10.38 14.84
C GLY A 100 11.06 11.03 15.66
N THR A 101 10.73 11.42 16.89
CA THR A 101 11.73 11.78 17.90
C THR A 101 12.63 10.57 18.17
N GLU A 102 13.78 10.79 18.79
CA GLU A 102 14.66 9.67 19.18
C GLU A 102 13.93 8.72 20.15
N ALA A 103 13.11 9.24 21.05
CA ALA A 103 12.29 8.45 21.96
C ALA A 103 11.26 7.59 21.21
N ALA A 104 10.54 8.17 20.25
CA ALA A 104 9.58 7.43 19.42
C ALA A 104 10.25 6.33 18.59
N ARG A 105 11.40 6.64 17.97
CA ARG A 105 12.18 5.65 17.20
C ARG A 105 12.67 4.50 18.07
N ARG A 106 13.27 4.79 19.22
CA ARG A 106 13.76 3.76 20.16
C ARG A 106 12.63 2.88 20.68
N ARG A 107 11.47 3.45 20.93
CA ARG A 107 10.31 2.71 21.43
C ARG A 107 9.74 1.74 20.39
N TRP A 108 9.59 2.17 19.14
CA TRP A 108 8.78 1.46 18.17
C TRP A 108 9.56 0.70 17.12
N LEU A 109 10.65 1.26 16.56
CA LEU A 109 11.30 0.66 15.40
C LEU A 109 11.85 -0.76 15.63
N PRO A 110 12.48 -1.08 16.78
CA PRO A 110 12.96 -2.44 16.99
C PRO A 110 11.83 -3.48 16.91
N ALA A 111 10.72 -3.23 17.59
CA ALA A 111 9.58 -4.13 17.60
C ALA A 111 8.84 -4.18 16.26
N LEU A 112 8.76 -3.06 15.53
CA LEU A 112 8.19 -3.02 14.18
C LEU A 112 9.02 -3.81 13.18
N VAL A 113 10.34 -3.69 13.24
CA VAL A 113 11.28 -4.42 12.36
C VAL A 113 11.29 -5.91 12.68
N ALA A 114 11.18 -6.28 13.95
CA ALA A 114 11.07 -7.69 14.37
C ALA A 114 9.69 -8.30 14.08
N GLY A 115 8.68 -7.50 13.68
CA GLY A 115 7.30 -7.95 13.51
C GLY A 115 6.58 -8.28 14.83
N GLU A 116 7.09 -7.78 15.95
CA GLU A 116 6.50 -7.92 17.28
C GLU A 116 5.42 -6.87 17.56
N ALA A 117 5.54 -5.69 16.94
CA ALA A 117 4.55 -4.65 16.96
C ALA A 117 3.96 -4.41 15.56
N VAL A 118 2.70 -3.96 15.53
CA VAL A 118 1.95 -3.65 14.32
C VAL A 118 1.74 -2.15 14.22
N ALA A 119 2.09 -1.56 13.07
CA ALA A 119 1.88 -0.16 12.77
C ALA A 119 0.63 0.07 11.93
N ALA A 120 0.05 1.26 12.05
CA ALA A 120 -1.05 1.75 11.22
C ALA A 120 -0.88 3.22 10.84
N PHE A 121 -1.45 3.60 9.68
CA PHE A 121 -1.44 4.97 9.16
C PHE A 121 -2.86 5.55 9.22
N ALA A 122 -3.11 6.44 10.19
CA ALA A 122 -4.44 6.93 10.53
C ALA A 122 -4.66 8.37 10.02
N LEU A 123 -4.88 8.51 8.70
CA LEU A 123 -5.13 9.80 8.06
C LEU A 123 -6.64 10.06 7.85
N SER A 124 -7.36 9.13 7.24
CA SER A 124 -8.72 9.30 6.74
C SER A 124 -9.77 9.45 7.84
N GLU A 125 -10.80 10.23 7.55
CA GLU A 125 -11.98 10.45 8.41
C GLU A 125 -13.27 10.24 7.62
N PRO A 126 -14.43 10.04 8.26
CA PRO A 126 -15.70 9.88 7.55
C PRO A 126 -16.02 11.00 6.56
N ALA A 127 -15.62 12.23 6.86
CA ALA A 127 -15.83 13.42 6.01
C ALA A 127 -14.57 13.87 5.24
N ALA A 128 -13.43 13.21 5.41
CA ALA A 128 -12.15 13.61 4.81
C ALA A 128 -11.36 12.39 4.30
N GLY A 129 -11.76 11.90 3.13
CA GLY A 129 -11.05 10.87 2.35
C GLY A 129 -10.16 11.52 1.30
N SER A 130 -10.70 11.83 0.12
CA SER A 130 -9.96 12.50 -0.97
C SER A 130 -9.51 13.91 -0.62
N ASP A 131 -10.31 14.67 0.14
CA ASP A 131 -9.90 15.96 0.73
C ASP A 131 -9.26 15.74 2.11
N ALA A 132 -8.09 15.10 2.14
CA ALA A 132 -7.39 14.80 3.38
C ALA A 132 -6.98 16.05 4.17
N ALA A 133 -6.78 17.19 3.53
CA ALA A 133 -6.50 18.47 4.19
C ALA A 133 -7.72 19.00 5.00
N GLY A 134 -8.90 18.47 4.73
CA GLY A 134 -10.14 18.79 5.43
C GLY A 134 -10.38 17.97 6.71
N LEU A 135 -9.42 17.19 7.19
CA LEU A 135 -9.57 16.40 8.41
C LEU A 135 -9.91 17.28 9.62
N ARG A 136 -10.71 16.74 10.56
CA ARG A 136 -11.32 17.46 11.68
C ARG A 136 -11.00 16.91 13.05
N LEU A 137 -10.35 15.73 13.16
CA LEU A 137 -9.90 15.20 14.45
C LEU A 137 -9.00 16.24 15.11
N ARG A 138 -9.37 16.68 16.32
CA ARG A 138 -8.72 17.80 17.00
C ARG A 138 -7.56 17.32 17.86
N ALA A 139 -6.53 18.14 17.94
CA ALA A 139 -5.45 18.05 18.91
C ALA A 139 -5.44 19.37 19.70
N GLU A 140 -6.08 19.38 20.86
CA GLU A 140 -6.19 20.54 21.74
C GLU A 140 -5.00 20.56 22.72
N PRO A 141 -4.36 21.72 22.98
CA PRO A 141 -3.25 21.80 23.93
C PRO A 141 -3.66 21.31 25.31
N ASP A 142 -2.80 20.51 25.96
CA ASP A 142 -3.00 19.98 27.33
C ASP A 142 -1.65 19.85 28.04
N GLY A 143 -1.32 20.89 28.83
CA GLY A 143 -0.01 21.02 29.46
C GLY A 143 1.12 21.17 28.45
N ASP A 144 2.07 20.24 28.45
CA ASP A 144 3.18 20.18 27.54
C ASP A 144 2.87 19.39 26.24
N GLY A 145 1.66 18.83 26.15
CA GLY A 145 1.23 17.97 25.04
C GLY A 145 -0.14 18.36 24.47
N TRP A 146 -0.87 17.34 24.00
CA TRP A 146 -2.17 17.51 23.35
C TRP A 146 -3.17 16.45 23.81
N ARG A 147 -4.47 16.79 23.73
CA ARG A 147 -5.60 15.87 23.79
C ARG A 147 -6.18 15.69 22.40
N LEU A 148 -6.25 14.43 21.96
CA LEU A 148 -6.79 14.07 20.67
C LEU A 148 -8.25 13.62 20.83
N SER A 149 -9.16 14.23 20.06
CA SER A 149 -10.58 13.87 20.09
C SER A 149 -11.18 13.88 18.69
N GLY A 150 -11.93 12.83 18.34
CA GLY A 150 -12.58 12.66 17.05
C GLY A 150 -12.55 11.22 16.55
N THR A 151 -12.82 11.03 15.26
CA THR A 151 -12.96 9.70 14.64
C THR A 151 -12.05 9.58 13.42
N LYS A 152 -11.40 8.42 13.28
CA LYS A 152 -10.73 7.98 12.06
C LYS A 152 -11.48 6.79 11.46
N THR A 153 -11.48 6.67 10.14
CA THR A 153 -12.14 5.53 9.45
C THR A 153 -11.30 5.05 8.28
N TRP A 154 -11.53 3.81 7.88
CA TRP A 154 -10.76 3.14 6.83
C TRP A 154 -9.26 3.04 7.19
N ILE A 155 -8.98 2.79 8.47
CA ILE A 155 -7.62 2.68 8.98
C ILE A 155 -7.22 1.22 8.95
N SER A 156 -6.31 0.89 8.05
CA SER A 156 -5.75 -0.46 7.98
C SER A 156 -5.01 -0.80 9.27
N ASN A 157 -5.09 -2.06 9.69
CA ASN A 157 -4.64 -2.60 10.97
C ASN A 157 -5.43 -2.10 12.21
N ALA A 158 -6.39 -1.17 12.06
CA ALA A 158 -7.27 -0.82 13.16
C ALA A 158 -8.37 -1.91 13.35
N PRO A 159 -8.77 -2.17 14.60
CA PRO A 159 -8.28 -1.58 15.86
C PRO A 159 -7.09 -2.33 16.48
N ASP A 160 -6.43 -3.23 15.77
CA ASP A 160 -5.46 -4.21 16.28
C ASP A 160 -4.00 -3.71 16.32
N ALA A 161 -3.70 -2.50 15.81
CA ALA A 161 -2.35 -1.97 15.77
C ALA A 161 -1.82 -1.57 17.15
N ASP A 162 -0.51 -1.76 17.36
CA ASP A 162 0.19 -1.37 18.58
C ASP A 162 0.61 0.11 18.56
N VAL A 163 0.76 0.68 17.35
CA VAL A 163 1.03 2.12 17.17
C VAL A 163 0.35 2.66 15.92
N TYR A 164 -0.22 3.84 16.06
CA TYR A 164 -0.84 4.59 14.97
C TYR A 164 -0.01 5.83 14.65
N THR A 165 0.47 5.96 13.43
CA THR A 165 0.85 7.25 12.86
C THR A 165 -0.44 8.01 12.56
N LEU A 166 -0.85 8.89 13.46
CA LEU A 166 -2.15 9.56 13.45
C LEU A 166 -1.99 11.05 13.14
N PHE A 167 -2.85 11.55 12.25
CA PHE A 167 -2.86 12.95 11.85
C PHE A 167 -4.05 13.67 12.47
N ALA A 168 -3.77 14.79 13.15
CA ALA A 168 -4.78 15.59 13.85
C ALA A 168 -4.59 17.09 13.58
N ARG A 169 -5.66 17.83 13.74
CA ARG A 169 -5.68 19.29 13.58
C ARG A 169 -5.23 19.97 14.86
N THR A 170 -4.07 20.59 14.81
CA THR A 170 -3.50 21.41 15.91
C THR A 170 -3.85 22.88 15.77
N THR A 171 -3.89 23.41 14.54
CA THR A 171 -4.30 24.81 14.28
C THR A 171 -5.62 24.83 13.50
N PRO A 172 -6.71 25.34 14.10
CA PRO A 172 -8.00 25.49 13.41
C PRO A 172 -7.87 26.34 12.14
N ASP A 173 -8.74 26.06 11.16
CA ASP A 173 -8.90 26.83 9.91
C ASP A 173 -7.66 26.98 9.01
N ALA A 174 -6.53 26.39 9.40
CA ALA A 174 -5.27 26.45 8.63
C ALA A 174 -5.17 25.38 7.54
N ARG A 175 -6.23 24.56 7.29
CA ARG A 175 -6.24 23.46 6.31
C ARG A 175 -4.98 22.57 6.42
N SER A 176 -4.25 22.38 5.34
CA SER A 176 -3.03 21.55 5.31
C SER A 176 -1.92 22.03 6.26
N ARG A 177 -1.88 23.32 6.59
CA ARG A 177 -0.84 23.93 7.45
C ARG A 177 -1.17 23.87 8.95
N GLY A 178 -2.26 23.27 9.35
CA GLY A 178 -2.67 23.11 10.75
C GLY A 178 -2.82 21.66 11.17
N ILE A 179 -2.06 20.75 10.55
CA ILE A 179 -2.13 19.31 10.82
C ILE A 179 -0.78 18.85 11.36
N THR A 180 -0.83 18.14 12.49
CA THR A 180 0.34 17.49 13.11
C THR A 180 0.20 15.98 13.06
N ALA A 181 1.31 15.29 12.95
CA ALA A 181 1.39 13.84 13.02
C ALA A 181 1.88 13.37 14.39
N PHE A 182 1.29 12.30 14.91
CA PHE A 182 1.59 11.74 16.24
C PHE A 182 1.78 10.22 16.18
N ALA A 183 2.71 9.67 16.96
CA ALA A 183 2.83 8.25 17.23
C ALA A 183 1.95 7.88 18.43
N VAL A 184 0.72 7.45 18.19
CA VAL A 184 -0.26 7.15 19.25
C VAL A 184 -0.20 5.65 19.58
N PRO A 185 0.08 5.24 20.85
CA PRO A 185 0.02 3.84 21.25
C PRO A 185 -1.39 3.26 21.07
N GLY A 186 -1.48 1.98 20.67
CA GLY A 186 -2.76 1.29 20.47
C GLY A 186 -3.53 1.03 21.76
N ASP A 187 -2.82 1.04 22.89
CA ASP A 187 -3.37 0.87 24.26
C ASP A 187 -3.60 2.21 25.00
N ALA A 188 -3.52 3.34 24.28
CA ALA A 188 -3.71 4.65 24.90
C ALA A 188 -5.11 4.79 25.51
N ALA A 189 -5.18 5.33 26.74
CA ALA A 189 -6.45 5.58 27.40
C ALA A 189 -7.32 6.55 26.57
N GLY A 190 -8.59 6.21 26.36
CA GLY A 190 -9.51 6.97 25.51
C GLY A 190 -9.45 6.62 24.02
N LEU A 191 -8.57 5.69 23.60
CA LEU A 191 -8.56 5.15 22.25
C LEU A 191 -9.42 3.88 22.20
N GLY A 192 -10.42 3.89 21.32
CA GLY A 192 -11.25 2.73 21.00
C GLY A 192 -11.36 2.52 19.51
N GLY A 193 -12.02 1.44 19.10
CA GLY A 193 -12.24 1.17 17.68
C GLY A 193 -13.02 -0.11 17.41
N ALA A 194 -13.41 -0.27 16.16
CA ALA A 194 -14.11 -1.46 15.67
C ALA A 194 -13.63 -1.83 14.25
N PRO A 195 -13.61 -3.12 13.91
CA PRO A 195 -13.31 -3.57 12.56
C PRO A 195 -14.42 -3.17 11.57
N ILE A 196 -14.06 -3.06 10.30
CA ILE A 196 -14.98 -2.85 9.17
C ILE A 196 -14.85 -4.04 8.23
N GLU A 197 -15.98 -4.68 7.89
CA GLU A 197 -15.99 -5.71 6.87
C GLU A 197 -15.98 -5.13 5.47
N LEU A 198 -15.10 -5.64 4.62
CA LEU A 198 -14.96 -5.23 3.23
C LEU A 198 -15.29 -6.38 2.27
N LEU A 199 -15.40 -6.05 0.98
CA LEU A 199 -15.58 -7.01 -0.11
C LEU A 199 -14.47 -8.07 -0.11
N ALA A 200 -13.21 -7.66 0.02
CA ALA A 200 -12.08 -8.53 0.26
C ALA A 200 -11.69 -8.47 1.75
N PRO A 201 -11.36 -9.60 2.39
CA PRO A 201 -10.88 -9.61 3.76
C PRO A 201 -9.61 -8.76 3.91
N HIS A 202 -9.71 -7.68 4.68
CA HIS A 202 -8.61 -6.75 4.92
C HIS A 202 -8.66 -6.28 6.37
N PRO A 203 -7.55 -6.27 7.12
CA PRO A 203 -7.52 -5.73 8.47
C PRO A 203 -7.70 -4.22 8.43
N ILE A 204 -8.92 -3.74 8.63
CA ILE A 204 -9.29 -2.33 8.53
C ILE A 204 -10.39 -2.00 9.53
N GLY A 205 -10.37 -0.78 10.06
CA GLY A 205 -11.34 -0.40 11.07
C GLY A 205 -11.57 1.10 11.19
N ARG A 206 -12.38 1.39 12.20
CA ARG A 206 -12.63 2.75 12.70
C ARG A 206 -11.92 2.91 14.04
N LEU A 207 -11.44 4.12 14.31
CA LEU A 207 -10.90 4.54 15.60
C LEU A 207 -11.75 5.68 16.15
N GLU A 208 -11.99 5.64 17.45
CA GLU A 208 -12.65 6.69 18.21
C GLU A 208 -11.68 7.17 19.31
N LEU A 209 -11.44 8.47 19.35
CA LEU A 209 -10.54 9.09 20.29
C LEU A 209 -11.37 10.03 21.20
N ASP A 210 -11.35 9.76 22.50
CA ASP A 210 -12.00 10.55 23.52
C ASP A 210 -10.94 11.08 24.50
N GLY A 211 -10.38 12.26 24.17
CA GLY A 211 -9.37 12.91 25.00
C GLY A 211 -8.06 12.13 25.13
N VAL A 212 -7.64 11.38 24.11
CA VAL A 212 -6.37 10.64 24.11
C VAL A 212 -5.21 11.58 24.28
N ARG A 213 -4.44 11.42 25.38
CA ARG A 213 -3.30 12.28 25.68
C ARG A 213 -2.05 11.83 24.92
N VAL A 214 -1.35 12.79 24.31
CA VAL A 214 -0.04 12.61 23.66
C VAL A 214 0.93 13.70 24.11
N GLY A 215 2.15 13.30 24.39
CA GLY A 215 3.23 14.23 24.81
C GLY A 215 4.11 14.67 23.63
N PRO A 216 5.07 15.57 23.88
CA PRO A 216 6.00 16.07 22.86
C PRO A 216 6.82 14.97 22.18
N ASP A 217 7.20 13.93 22.92
CA ASP A 217 7.98 12.80 22.39
C ASP A 217 7.23 11.95 21.35
N GLN A 218 5.91 12.12 21.28
CA GLN A 218 5.06 11.40 20.33
C GLN A 218 4.79 12.19 19.04
N VAL A 219 5.25 13.44 18.93
CA VAL A 219 5.14 14.24 17.71
C VAL A 219 6.08 13.67 16.64
N LEU A 220 5.55 13.52 15.43
CA LEU A 220 6.31 13.09 14.26
C LEU A 220 6.61 14.30 13.36
N GLY A 221 7.86 14.73 13.35
CA GLY A 221 8.29 15.97 12.71
C GLY A 221 7.98 17.20 13.56
N GLU A 222 7.52 18.26 12.92
CA GLU A 222 7.19 19.52 13.57
C GLU A 222 5.67 19.70 13.69
N VAL A 223 5.22 20.47 14.68
CA VAL A 223 3.82 20.87 14.81
C VAL A 223 3.38 21.60 13.53
N ASP A 224 2.16 21.31 13.08
CA ASP A 224 1.56 21.87 11.86
C ASP A 224 2.23 21.44 10.52
N GLN A 225 3.22 20.54 10.55
CA GLN A 225 3.88 20.03 9.35
C GLN A 225 3.48 18.58 9.00
N GLY A 226 2.54 18.00 9.73
CA GLY A 226 2.11 16.60 9.56
C GLY A 226 1.52 16.31 8.18
N PHE A 227 0.81 17.25 7.56
CA PHE A 227 0.26 17.02 6.20
C PHE A 227 1.36 16.84 5.16
N GLY A 228 2.43 17.63 5.25
CA GLY A 228 3.60 17.45 4.40
C GLY A 228 4.25 16.07 4.58
N LEU A 229 4.35 15.59 5.83
CA LEU A 229 4.83 14.24 6.13
C LEU A 229 3.93 13.17 5.50
N ALA A 230 2.60 13.31 5.61
CA ALA A 230 1.65 12.39 5.00
C ALA A 230 1.84 12.33 3.47
N MET A 231 1.96 13.48 2.80
CA MET A 231 2.10 13.53 1.34
C MET A 231 3.43 12.91 0.86
N ARG A 232 4.54 13.19 1.54
CA ARG A 232 5.85 12.56 1.22
C ARG A 232 5.81 11.04 1.42
N THR A 233 5.15 10.58 2.48
CA THR A 233 4.94 9.14 2.70
C THR A 233 4.15 8.52 1.54
N LEU A 234 3.04 9.13 1.14
CA LEU A 234 2.24 8.65 0.03
C LEU A 234 2.98 8.70 -1.32
N ASP A 235 3.78 9.73 -1.59
CA ASP A 235 4.55 9.82 -2.85
C ASP A 235 5.57 8.68 -2.98
N ARG A 236 6.13 8.22 -1.85
CA ARG A 236 6.97 7.02 -1.81
C ARG A 236 6.19 5.72 -2.02
N PHE A 237 5.01 5.60 -1.38
CA PHE A 237 4.24 4.35 -1.38
C PHE A 237 3.37 4.17 -2.64
N ARG A 238 2.91 5.23 -3.30
CA ARG A 238 2.05 5.14 -4.51
C ARG A 238 2.61 4.29 -5.64
N PRO A 239 3.90 4.38 -6.05
CA PRO A 239 4.45 3.46 -7.03
C PRO A 239 4.32 2.00 -6.60
N SER A 240 4.53 1.72 -5.31
CA SER A 240 4.45 0.37 -4.76
C SER A 240 3.00 -0.18 -4.68
N VAL A 241 1.97 0.68 -4.62
CA VAL A 241 0.57 0.26 -4.87
C VAL A 241 0.41 -0.21 -6.32
N GLY A 242 1.09 0.46 -7.24
CA GLY A 242 1.18 0.00 -8.64
C GLY A 242 1.86 -1.37 -8.74
N ALA A 243 2.94 -1.62 -7.99
CA ALA A 243 3.64 -2.91 -7.95
C ALA A 243 2.74 -4.03 -7.39
N PHE A 244 1.95 -3.75 -6.35
CA PHE A 244 0.92 -4.67 -5.85
C PHE A 244 -0.07 -5.06 -6.95
N ALA A 245 -0.56 -4.06 -7.69
CA ALA A 245 -1.47 -4.29 -8.80
C ALA A 245 -0.83 -5.12 -9.93
N VAL A 246 0.45 -4.86 -10.26
CA VAL A 246 1.23 -5.63 -11.24
C VAL A 246 1.37 -7.09 -10.80
N GLY A 247 1.67 -7.35 -9.52
CA GLY A 247 1.76 -8.71 -8.99
C GLY A 247 0.46 -9.49 -9.14
N MET A 248 -0.68 -8.88 -8.81
CA MET A 248 -2.01 -9.48 -9.03
C MET A 248 -2.31 -9.72 -10.51
N ALA A 249 -1.98 -8.77 -11.38
CA ALA A 249 -2.15 -8.91 -12.83
C ALA A 249 -1.31 -10.05 -13.37
N GLN A 250 -0.06 -10.19 -12.93
CA GLN A 250 0.83 -11.28 -13.34
C GLN A 250 0.29 -12.63 -12.88
N ALA A 251 -0.14 -12.76 -11.62
CA ALA A 251 -0.75 -14.00 -11.12
C ALA A 251 -1.99 -14.40 -11.94
N ALA A 252 -2.83 -13.43 -12.29
CA ALA A 252 -4.02 -13.64 -13.09
C ALA A 252 -3.68 -14.05 -14.55
N LEU A 253 -2.68 -13.41 -15.15
CA LEU A 253 -2.18 -13.73 -16.48
C LEU A 253 -1.60 -15.16 -16.52
N ASP A 254 -0.73 -15.51 -15.55
CA ASP A 254 -0.11 -16.85 -15.47
C ASP A 254 -1.19 -17.93 -15.36
N ALA A 255 -2.21 -17.72 -14.52
CA ALA A 255 -3.34 -18.62 -14.38
C ALA A 255 -4.14 -18.74 -15.68
N ALA A 256 -4.41 -17.62 -16.37
CA ALA A 256 -5.17 -17.62 -17.62
C ALA A 256 -4.41 -18.33 -18.76
N VAL A 257 -3.09 -18.14 -18.86
CA VAL A 257 -2.24 -18.83 -19.82
C VAL A 257 -2.25 -20.33 -19.57
N ALA A 258 -2.04 -20.76 -18.33
CA ALA A 258 -2.06 -22.18 -17.95
C ALA A 258 -3.42 -22.83 -18.24
N HIS A 259 -4.51 -22.14 -17.90
CA HIS A 259 -5.87 -22.61 -18.17
C HIS A 259 -6.14 -22.75 -19.68
N ALA A 260 -5.81 -21.72 -20.46
CA ALA A 260 -6.05 -21.72 -21.91
C ALA A 260 -5.25 -22.81 -22.64
N ALA A 261 -4.05 -23.12 -22.18
CA ALA A 261 -3.21 -24.17 -22.73
C ALA A 261 -3.74 -25.59 -22.41
N GLY A 262 -4.31 -25.79 -21.20
CA GLY A 262 -4.76 -27.11 -20.75
C GLY A 262 -6.25 -27.41 -21.00
N ARG A 263 -7.09 -26.38 -21.13
CA ARG A 263 -8.55 -26.56 -21.30
C ARG A 263 -8.92 -26.70 -22.76
N GLU A 264 -9.60 -27.79 -23.11
CA GLU A 264 -10.15 -28.02 -24.45
C GLU A 264 -11.64 -27.66 -24.56
N ALA A 265 -12.01 -27.08 -25.69
CA ALA A 265 -13.38 -26.87 -26.12
C ALA A 265 -13.45 -26.97 -27.64
N PHE A 266 -14.55 -27.47 -28.17
CA PHE A 266 -14.74 -27.69 -29.62
C PHE A 266 -13.59 -28.47 -30.26
N GLY A 267 -13.03 -29.45 -29.51
CA GLY A 267 -12.01 -30.40 -30.00
C GLY A 267 -10.58 -29.86 -30.07
N ARG A 268 -10.27 -28.71 -29.44
CA ARG A 268 -8.92 -28.13 -29.35
C ARG A 268 -8.71 -27.28 -28.13
N PRO A 269 -7.45 -27.02 -27.70
CA PRO A 269 -7.13 -26.11 -26.61
C PRO A 269 -7.70 -24.71 -26.79
N LEU A 270 -8.13 -24.06 -25.69
CA LEU A 270 -8.63 -22.69 -25.75
C LEU A 270 -7.59 -21.70 -26.32
N ALA A 271 -6.31 -21.93 -26.08
CA ALA A 271 -5.22 -21.12 -26.62
C ALA A 271 -5.17 -21.05 -28.15
N GLU A 272 -5.75 -22.04 -28.86
CA GLU A 272 -5.80 -22.06 -30.32
C GLU A 272 -6.92 -21.19 -30.92
N PHE A 273 -7.82 -20.69 -30.08
CA PHE A 273 -8.83 -19.73 -30.53
C PHE A 273 -8.23 -18.33 -30.56
N GLN A 274 -8.25 -17.67 -31.72
CA GLN A 274 -7.64 -16.37 -31.93
C GLN A 274 -8.13 -15.32 -30.90
N ALA A 275 -9.43 -15.32 -30.56
CA ALA A 275 -9.99 -14.40 -29.61
C ALA A 275 -9.37 -14.58 -28.18
N VAL A 276 -9.11 -15.83 -27.78
CA VAL A 276 -8.45 -16.12 -26.48
C VAL A 276 -6.97 -15.74 -26.55
N ALA A 277 -6.26 -16.14 -27.64
CA ALA A 277 -4.85 -15.78 -27.80
C ALA A 277 -4.62 -14.26 -27.80
N HIS A 278 -5.48 -13.50 -28.48
CA HIS A 278 -5.41 -12.03 -28.47
C HIS A 278 -5.71 -11.42 -27.09
N ALA A 279 -6.66 -11.98 -26.35
CA ALA A 279 -6.94 -11.55 -24.98
C ALA A 279 -5.72 -11.74 -24.07
N LEU A 280 -5.06 -12.89 -24.13
CA LEU A 280 -3.82 -13.16 -23.38
C LEU A 280 -2.68 -12.20 -23.78
N ALA A 281 -2.51 -11.92 -25.06
CA ALA A 281 -1.52 -10.95 -25.54
C ALA A 281 -1.79 -9.53 -25.03
N GLU A 282 -3.05 -9.10 -25.00
CA GLU A 282 -3.45 -7.79 -24.43
C GLU A 282 -3.21 -7.73 -22.92
N MET A 283 -3.54 -8.80 -22.18
CA MET A 283 -3.26 -8.91 -20.74
C MET A 283 -1.76 -8.79 -20.47
N ALA A 284 -0.91 -9.50 -21.23
CA ALA A 284 0.55 -9.44 -21.10
C ALA A 284 1.08 -8.03 -21.39
N THR A 285 0.60 -7.38 -22.45
CA THR A 285 0.99 -6.02 -22.85
C THR A 285 0.65 -5.00 -21.75
N ARG A 286 -0.54 -5.07 -21.17
CA ARG A 286 -0.98 -4.17 -20.08
C ARG A 286 -0.16 -4.38 -18.82
N THR A 287 0.12 -5.63 -18.46
CA THR A 287 0.90 -5.98 -17.27
C THR A 287 2.32 -5.45 -17.40
N GLU A 288 2.97 -5.64 -18.55
CA GLU A 288 4.33 -5.16 -18.80
C GLU A 288 4.41 -3.63 -18.84
N ALA A 289 3.48 -2.97 -19.51
CA ALA A 289 3.41 -1.51 -19.51
C ALA A 289 3.23 -0.93 -18.09
N ALA A 290 2.40 -1.58 -17.27
CA ALA A 290 2.21 -1.19 -15.86
C ALA A 290 3.50 -1.34 -15.04
N ARG A 291 4.21 -2.47 -15.19
CA ARG A 291 5.50 -2.76 -14.53
C ARG A 291 6.53 -1.70 -14.86
N LEU A 292 6.71 -1.39 -16.13
CA LEU A 292 7.69 -0.39 -16.58
C LEU A 292 7.40 1.01 -16.01
N LEU A 293 6.12 1.43 -15.97
CA LEU A 293 5.74 2.70 -15.35
C LEU A 293 6.01 2.74 -13.84
N VAL A 294 5.75 1.63 -13.14
CA VAL A 294 6.02 1.50 -11.70
C VAL A 294 7.52 1.61 -11.43
N TYR A 295 8.35 0.85 -12.15
CA TYR A 295 9.80 0.87 -11.95
C TYR A 295 10.42 2.22 -12.34
N ALA A 296 9.93 2.85 -13.40
CA ALA A 296 10.37 4.19 -13.78
C ALA A 296 10.03 5.24 -12.71
N ALA A 297 8.85 5.15 -12.09
CA ALA A 297 8.47 6.04 -11.00
C ALA A 297 9.30 5.81 -9.74
N ALA A 298 9.55 4.56 -9.37
CA ALA A 298 10.38 4.17 -8.24
C ALA A 298 11.84 4.63 -8.42
N SER A 299 12.45 4.38 -9.58
CA SER A 299 13.81 4.83 -9.90
C SER A 299 13.94 6.36 -9.86
N ARG A 300 12.92 7.10 -10.31
CA ARG A 300 12.92 8.56 -10.23
C ARG A 300 12.87 9.05 -8.78
N TYR A 301 12.06 8.41 -7.93
CA TYR A 301 12.01 8.72 -6.50
C TYR A 301 13.37 8.46 -5.83
N ASP A 302 13.99 7.32 -6.11
CA ASP A 302 15.29 6.94 -5.53
C ASP A 302 16.42 7.87 -5.97
N ALA A 303 16.34 8.41 -7.18
CA ALA A 303 17.33 9.37 -7.69
C ALA A 303 17.25 10.73 -6.99
N ASP A 304 16.04 11.26 -6.77
CA ASP A 304 15.79 12.52 -6.07
C ASP A 304 14.32 12.55 -5.59
N PRO A 305 14.04 12.23 -4.30
CA PRO A 305 12.68 12.22 -3.76
C PRO A 305 11.94 13.56 -3.84
N ALA A 306 12.66 14.67 -3.87
CA ALA A 306 12.12 16.02 -4.00
C ALA A 306 12.18 16.54 -5.45
N GLY A 307 12.67 15.74 -6.37
CA GLY A 307 12.92 16.11 -7.74
C GLY A 307 11.66 16.45 -8.55
N PRO A 308 11.81 17.23 -9.62
CA PRO A 308 10.69 17.64 -10.44
C PRO A 308 10.02 16.42 -11.10
N GLY A 309 8.68 16.36 -11.01
CA GLY A 309 7.86 15.32 -11.64
C GLY A 309 7.85 13.97 -10.91
N VAL A 310 8.42 13.86 -9.71
CA VAL A 310 8.30 12.64 -8.85
C VAL A 310 6.84 12.35 -8.53
N THR A 311 6.12 13.33 -7.98
CA THR A 311 4.70 13.21 -7.67
C THR A 311 3.86 12.82 -8.89
N ARG A 312 4.16 13.43 -10.06
CA ARG A 312 3.47 13.09 -11.32
C ARG A 312 3.77 11.66 -11.76
N ALA A 313 5.03 11.22 -11.72
CA ALA A 313 5.41 9.86 -12.10
C ALA A 313 4.74 8.82 -11.18
N ALA A 314 4.74 9.05 -9.87
CA ALA A 314 4.05 8.21 -8.90
C ALA A 314 2.54 8.11 -9.17
N ALA A 315 1.90 9.24 -9.49
CA ALA A 315 0.48 9.28 -9.82
C ALA A 315 0.16 8.54 -11.14
N ILE A 316 1.00 8.70 -12.19
CA ILE A 316 0.85 7.98 -13.47
C ILE A 316 0.99 6.47 -13.25
N ALA A 317 2.03 6.04 -12.54
CA ALA A 317 2.29 4.64 -12.27
C ALA A 317 1.12 3.99 -11.51
N LYS A 318 0.68 4.61 -10.42
CA LYS A 318 -0.44 4.10 -9.61
C LYS A 318 -1.74 4.05 -10.42
N LEU A 319 -2.08 5.11 -11.12
CA LEU A 319 -3.28 5.17 -11.95
C LEU A 319 -3.30 4.06 -12.99
N TYR A 320 -2.26 3.99 -13.83
CA TYR A 320 -2.22 3.03 -14.93
C TYR A 320 -2.20 1.59 -14.41
N ALA A 321 -1.34 1.27 -13.44
CA ALA A 321 -1.18 -0.09 -12.95
C ALA A 321 -2.47 -0.63 -12.32
N THR A 322 -3.17 0.17 -11.52
CA THR A 322 -4.40 -0.30 -10.85
C THR A 322 -5.57 -0.45 -11.83
N GLU A 323 -5.68 0.40 -12.85
CA GLU A 323 -6.69 0.25 -13.90
C GLU A 323 -6.38 -0.94 -14.81
N ALA A 324 -5.12 -1.13 -15.20
CA ALA A 324 -4.67 -2.25 -16.00
C ALA A 324 -4.89 -3.60 -15.29
N ALA A 325 -4.53 -3.69 -14.00
CA ALA A 325 -4.73 -4.90 -13.22
C ALA A 325 -6.19 -5.29 -13.10
N GLN A 326 -7.10 -4.33 -12.89
CA GLN A 326 -8.54 -4.60 -12.88
C GLN A 326 -8.98 -5.23 -14.23
N ALA A 327 -8.53 -4.68 -15.35
CA ALA A 327 -8.88 -5.20 -16.68
C ALA A 327 -8.28 -6.59 -16.93
N VAL A 328 -7.03 -6.81 -16.48
CA VAL A 328 -6.35 -8.12 -16.63
C VAL A 328 -7.03 -9.20 -15.79
N VAL A 329 -7.36 -8.92 -14.53
CA VAL A 329 -8.05 -9.88 -13.67
C VAL A 329 -9.45 -10.18 -14.19
N ASP A 330 -10.20 -9.18 -14.64
CA ASP A 330 -11.52 -9.35 -15.26
C ASP A 330 -11.45 -10.25 -16.48
N GLN A 331 -10.48 -10.01 -17.36
CA GLN A 331 -10.27 -10.83 -18.57
C GLN A 331 -9.83 -12.27 -18.23
N ALA A 332 -9.02 -12.46 -17.17
CA ALA A 332 -8.63 -13.78 -16.69
C ALA A 332 -9.84 -14.59 -16.20
N VAL A 333 -10.74 -13.96 -15.44
CA VAL A 333 -12.02 -14.55 -15.02
C VAL A 333 -12.84 -14.95 -16.25
N GLN A 334 -12.93 -14.09 -17.27
CA GLN A 334 -13.66 -14.36 -18.49
C GLN A 334 -13.09 -15.59 -19.24
N VAL A 335 -11.77 -15.73 -19.34
CA VAL A 335 -11.09 -16.87 -19.97
C VAL A 335 -11.36 -18.18 -19.24
N HIS A 336 -11.42 -18.16 -17.91
CA HIS A 336 -11.71 -19.36 -17.09
C HIS A 336 -13.19 -19.74 -17.08
N GLY A 337 -14.09 -18.77 -17.33
CA GLY A 337 -15.53 -18.99 -17.24
C GLY A 337 -16.00 -19.22 -15.80
N ALA A 338 -17.02 -20.06 -15.61
CA ALA A 338 -17.70 -20.23 -14.34
C ALA A 338 -16.80 -20.72 -13.19
N SER A 339 -15.76 -21.51 -13.48
CA SER A 339 -14.83 -22.00 -12.44
C SER A 339 -14.14 -20.88 -11.67
N ALA A 340 -13.85 -19.75 -12.35
CA ALA A 340 -13.25 -18.59 -11.71
C ALA A 340 -14.18 -17.82 -10.74
N LEU A 341 -15.46 -18.16 -10.72
CA LEU A 341 -16.44 -17.55 -9.80
C LEU A 341 -16.65 -18.38 -8.53
N GLU A 342 -16.08 -19.58 -8.44
CA GLU A 342 -16.15 -20.43 -7.27
C GLU A 342 -15.34 -19.83 -6.12
N ARG A 343 -15.92 -19.76 -4.91
CA ARG A 343 -15.22 -19.30 -3.72
C ARG A 343 -13.98 -20.14 -3.45
N GLY A 344 -12.85 -19.47 -3.21
CA GLY A 344 -11.56 -20.11 -3.01
C GLY A 344 -10.74 -20.29 -4.28
N HIS A 345 -11.29 -20.00 -5.46
CA HIS A 345 -10.52 -19.93 -6.69
C HIS A 345 -9.63 -18.66 -6.67
N LEU A 346 -8.40 -18.78 -7.17
CA LEU A 346 -7.44 -17.66 -7.20
C LEU A 346 -8.04 -16.40 -7.83
N LEU A 347 -8.70 -16.53 -8.98
CA LEU A 347 -9.23 -15.37 -9.72
C LEU A 347 -10.44 -14.74 -9.03
N GLU A 348 -11.27 -15.52 -8.35
CA GLU A 348 -12.37 -15.01 -7.49
C GLU A 348 -11.79 -14.12 -6.38
N HIS A 349 -10.73 -14.60 -5.73
CA HIS A 349 -10.01 -13.84 -4.72
C HIS A 349 -9.41 -12.56 -5.30
N LEU A 350 -8.65 -12.66 -6.39
CA LEU A 350 -8.02 -11.51 -7.05
C LEU A 350 -9.05 -10.49 -7.56
N TYR A 351 -10.23 -10.95 -8.03
CA TYR A 351 -11.29 -10.07 -8.50
C TYR A 351 -11.84 -9.16 -7.39
N ARG A 352 -11.93 -9.66 -6.16
CA ARG A 352 -12.31 -8.86 -4.99
C ARG A 352 -11.19 -7.91 -4.56
N GLU A 353 -9.94 -8.40 -4.56
CA GLU A 353 -8.77 -7.64 -4.10
C GLU A 353 -8.43 -6.47 -5.04
N VAL A 354 -8.41 -6.69 -6.34
CA VAL A 354 -7.96 -5.72 -7.34
C VAL A 354 -8.82 -4.45 -7.39
N ARG A 355 -10.03 -4.49 -6.82
CA ARG A 355 -10.94 -3.34 -6.82
C ARG A 355 -10.47 -2.21 -5.90
N ALA A 356 -9.89 -2.55 -4.76
CA ALA A 356 -9.53 -1.60 -3.71
C ALA A 356 -8.38 -0.65 -4.09
N PRO A 357 -7.29 -1.07 -4.76
CA PRO A 357 -6.19 -0.19 -5.16
C PRO A 357 -6.57 1.02 -6.01
N ARG A 358 -7.69 0.98 -6.72
CA ARG A 358 -8.23 2.12 -7.47
C ARG A 358 -8.86 3.20 -6.58
N ILE A 359 -9.05 2.91 -5.29
CA ILE A 359 -9.75 3.76 -4.32
C ILE A 359 -8.78 4.33 -3.29
N TYR A 360 -7.99 3.48 -2.62
CA TYR A 360 -7.12 3.93 -1.54
C TYR A 360 -5.86 4.65 -2.06
N GLU A 361 -5.15 5.34 -1.16
CA GLU A 361 -3.96 6.17 -1.43
C GLU A 361 -4.17 7.19 -2.57
N GLY A 362 -5.39 7.72 -2.65
CA GLY A 362 -5.86 8.61 -3.69
C GLY A 362 -6.53 7.86 -4.83
N THR A 363 -7.84 8.12 -5.04
CA THR A 363 -8.63 7.47 -6.09
C THR A 363 -8.04 7.71 -7.48
N SER A 364 -8.48 6.93 -8.47
CA SER A 364 -8.11 7.16 -9.88
C SER A 364 -8.37 8.60 -10.33
N GLU A 365 -9.43 9.25 -9.85
CA GLU A 365 -9.78 10.64 -10.12
C GLU A 365 -8.79 11.61 -9.47
N ILE A 366 -8.37 11.32 -8.24
CA ILE A 366 -7.34 12.10 -7.54
C ILE A 366 -6.00 11.98 -8.26
N GLN A 367 -5.61 10.78 -8.73
CA GLN A 367 -4.37 10.64 -9.52
C GLN A 367 -4.44 11.46 -10.81
N ARG A 368 -5.57 11.44 -11.54
CA ARG A 368 -5.78 12.29 -12.74
C ARG A 368 -5.67 13.77 -12.39
N SER A 369 -6.23 14.20 -11.26
CA SER A 369 -6.14 15.58 -10.78
C SER A 369 -4.71 15.99 -10.44
N VAL A 370 -3.93 15.11 -9.80
CA VAL A 370 -2.50 15.32 -9.52
C VAL A 370 -1.72 15.48 -10.82
N ILE A 371 -1.90 14.57 -11.77
CA ILE A 371 -1.22 14.60 -13.08
C ILE A 371 -1.55 15.91 -13.82
N ALA A 372 -2.84 16.27 -13.91
CA ALA A 372 -3.28 17.48 -14.60
C ALA A 372 -2.71 18.75 -13.96
N ARG A 373 -2.70 18.82 -12.63
CA ARG A 373 -2.14 19.96 -11.89
C ARG A 373 -0.65 20.15 -12.20
N GLU A 374 0.12 19.06 -12.17
CA GLU A 374 1.56 19.08 -12.47
C GLU A 374 1.82 19.48 -13.92
N LEU A 375 1.03 18.99 -14.88
CA LEU A 375 1.15 19.35 -16.30
C LEU A 375 0.83 20.82 -16.56
N LEU A 376 -0.16 21.38 -15.87
CA LEU A 376 -0.63 22.75 -16.07
C LEU A 376 0.13 23.79 -15.23
N GLY A 377 1.12 23.37 -14.43
CA GLY A 377 1.87 24.26 -13.55
C GLY A 377 1.01 24.95 -12.48
N ARG A 378 -0.18 24.41 -12.16
CA ARG A 378 -1.09 24.99 -11.18
C ARG A 378 -0.65 24.60 -9.78
N ARG A 379 -0.44 25.58 -8.89
CA ARG A 379 -0.29 25.30 -7.45
C ARG A 379 -1.64 24.81 -6.93
N GLY A 380 -1.63 23.75 -6.12
CA GLY A 380 -2.84 23.24 -5.48
C GLY A 380 -3.52 24.32 -4.64
N PRO A 381 -4.82 24.16 -4.34
CA PRO A 381 -5.46 24.99 -3.32
C PRO A 381 -4.67 24.80 -2.02
N GLY A 382 -4.17 25.92 -1.47
CA GLY A 382 -3.38 25.99 -0.26
C GLY A 382 -4.12 25.51 0.99
#